data_f580bbcc612577056252a659b75ed32c
#
_entry.id   f580bbcc612577056252a659b75ed32c
#
_cell.length_a   1.000
_cell.length_b   1.000
_cell.length_c   1.000
_cell.angle_alpha   90.00
_cell.angle_beta   90.00
_cell.angle_gamma   90.00
#
_symmetry.space_group_name_H-M   'P 1'
#
loop_
_entity.id
_entity.type
_entity.pdbx_description
1 polymer ?
#
loop_
_entity_poly.entity_id
_entity_poly.type
_entity_poly.pdbx_seq_one_letter_code
_entity_poly.pdbx_strand_id
1 'polypeptide(L)'
;QAPRVIDYACGAGHFLNEYAQQIKRFVEKKHLKKYYSAITGIEKEYRLSKVSKVAAFMYGQDDINIIYADALSRITGKKSVKDNSYSILVSNPPYSVKGFLETLNAADKKRFRLTEFVNDTVKNNAIETFFIERAAQLLCDEGIAALILPSSILSNGGMYIKCREIILCTFDIIAIAEFGSGTFGQTGTNTVTLFLRKKKTHPVLDDHYKNRIHSWFHNDTRKDIVFEDYHLFESYCTHIGVKPEDYKALFTYTADWKKVLGSYEIFKEYITEFSNDTKAKAIQKKKISGKYTKEMQSR
;
A
#
# COMPACT_ATOMS: atom_id res chain seq x y z
N GLN A 1 -19.89 9.88 17.96
CA GLN A 1 -19.89 10.64 16.71
C GLN A 1 -19.95 9.65 15.55
N ALA A 2 -20.70 9.93 14.45
CA ALA A 2 -20.71 9.03 13.29
C ALA A 2 -19.29 8.97 12.69
N PRO A 3 -18.76 7.78 12.34
CA PRO A 3 -17.48 7.66 11.70
C PRO A 3 -17.53 8.31 10.31
N ARG A 4 -16.49 9.05 9.94
CA ARG A 4 -16.37 9.61 8.60
C ARG A 4 -15.82 8.55 7.66
N VAL A 5 -16.54 8.31 6.58
CA VAL A 5 -16.22 7.28 5.58
C VAL A 5 -15.89 7.92 4.26
N ILE A 6 -14.90 7.40 3.56
CA ILE A 6 -14.53 7.87 2.23
C ILE A 6 -14.26 6.72 1.26
N ASP A 7 -14.75 6.89 0.03
CA ASP A 7 -14.25 6.21 -1.16
C ASP A 7 -13.74 7.28 -2.13
N TYR A 8 -12.42 7.32 -2.33
CA TYR A 8 -11.77 8.36 -3.14
C TYR A 8 -11.69 8.04 -4.63
N ALA A 9 -12.25 6.91 -5.07
CA ALA A 9 -12.41 6.50 -6.46
C ALA A 9 -13.74 5.73 -6.60
N CYS A 10 -14.84 6.41 -6.23
CA CYS A 10 -16.10 5.72 -5.92
C CYS A 10 -16.85 5.17 -7.14
N GLY A 11 -16.46 5.56 -8.36
CA GLY A 11 -17.13 5.09 -9.57
C GLY A 11 -18.65 5.32 -9.49
N ALA A 12 -19.43 4.26 -9.63
CA ALA A 12 -20.89 4.28 -9.49
C ALA A 12 -21.36 4.28 -8.01
N GLY A 13 -20.47 4.27 -7.03
CA GLY A 13 -20.79 4.40 -5.61
C GLY A 13 -21.14 3.09 -4.88
N HIS A 14 -20.77 1.93 -5.44
CA HIS A 14 -21.18 0.63 -4.89
C HIS A 14 -20.72 0.43 -3.43
N PHE A 15 -19.48 0.71 -3.11
CA PHE A 15 -18.99 0.56 -1.73
C PHE A 15 -19.69 1.51 -0.75
N LEU A 16 -19.96 2.74 -1.17
CA LEU A 16 -20.64 3.72 -0.32
C LEU A 16 -22.09 3.32 -0.06
N ASN A 17 -22.80 2.87 -1.10
CA ASN A 17 -24.17 2.40 -0.99
C ASN A 17 -24.26 1.15 -0.14
N GLU A 18 -23.34 0.20 -0.30
CA GLU A 18 -23.27 -1.02 0.52
C GLU A 18 -22.99 -0.68 2.00
N TYR A 19 -22.01 0.18 2.27
CA TYR A 19 -21.75 0.65 3.63
C TYR A 19 -23.00 1.27 4.24
N ALA A 20 -23.71 2.15 3.52
CA ALA A 20 -24.92 2.79 3.99
C ALA A 20 -26.07 1.79 4.21
N GLN A 21 -26.15 0.71 3.43
CA GLN A 21 -27.10 -0.39 3.67
C GLN A 21 -26.76 -1.20 4.91
N GLN A 22 -25.49 -1.53 5.10
CA GLN A 22 -25.05 -2.30 6.27
C GLN A 22 -25.26 -1.51 7.57
N ILE A 23 -25.00 -0.21 7.57
CA ILE A 23 -25.15 0.62 8.77
C ILE A 23 -26.60 0.70 9.26
N LYS A 24 -27.59 0.51 8.38
CA LYS A 24 -29.02 0.45 8.77
C LYS A 24 -29.32 -0.64 9.80
N ARG A 25 -28.50 -1.68 9.85
CA ARG A 25 -28.67 -2.82 10.77
C ARG A 25 -28.24 -2.48 12.20
N PHE A 26 -27.41 -1.44 12.36
CA PHE A 26 -26.75 -1.09 13.62
C PHE A 26 -27.17 0.28 14.16
N VAL A 27 -27.86 1.09 13.34
CA VAL A 27 -28.19 2.47 13.67
C VAL A 27 -29.69 2.69 13.58
N GLU A 28 -30.29 3.30 14.61
CA GLU A 28 -31.70 3.65 14.62
C GLU A 28 -32.02 4.62 13.47
N LYS A 29 -33.21 4.45 12.86
CA LYS A 29 -33.68 5.22 11.69
C LYS A 29 -33.52 6.74 11.88
N LYS A 30 -33.81 7.27 13.07
CA LYS A 30 -33.70 8.70 13.39
C LYS A 30 -32.28 9.26 13.29
N HIS A 31 -31.24 8.41 13.34
CA HIS A 31 -29.83 8.80 13.27
C HIS A 31 -29.19 8.55 11.92
N LEU A 32 -29.84 7.81 11.00
CA LEU A 32 -29.27 7.43 9.71
C LEU A 32 -28.79 8.62 8.88
N LYS A 33 -29.55 9.71 8.86
CA LYS A 33 -29.17 10.94 8.15
C LYS A 33 -27.79 11.45 8.57
N LYS A 34 -27.49 11.42 9.87
CA LYS A 34 -26.18 11.82 10.41
C LYS A 34 -25.04 10.91 9.90
N TYR A 35 -25.30 9.60 9.78
CA TYR A 35 -24.32 8.66 9.27
C TYR A 35 -24.13 8.83 7.77
N TYR A 36 -25.19 9.01 6.99
CA TYR A 36 -25.10 9.23 5.54
C TYR A 36 -24.36 10.52 5.20
N SER A 37 -24.61 11.61 5.91
CA SER A 37 -23.90 12.87 5.72
C SER A 37 -22.39 12.80 6.07
N ALA A 38 -21.96 11.76 6.81
CA ALA A 38 -20.56 11.50 7.09
C ALA A 38 -19.85 10.65 6.00
N ILE A 39 -20.60 10.20 4.98
CA ILE A 39 -20.06 9.43 3.86
C ILE A 39 -19.65 10.38 2.72
N THR A 40 -18.44 10.19 2.20
CA THR A 40 -17.90 10.98 1.10
C THR A 40 -17.45 10.07 -0.02
N GLY A 41 -17.86 10.35 -1.25
CA GLY A 41 -17.33 9.75 -2.46
C GLY A 41 -16.61 10.79 -3.30
N ILE A 42 -15.46 10.44 -3.89
CA ILE A 42 -14.77 11.26 -4.88
C ILE A 42 -14.72 10.48 -6.18
N GLU A 43 -15.09 11.13 -7.28
CA GLU A 43 -15.03 10.53 -8.62
C GLU A 43 -14.55 11.56 -9.64
N LYS A 44 -13.56 11.19 -10.43
CA LYS A 44 -12.92 12.05 -11.45
C LYS A 44 -13.72 12.06 -12.76
N GLU A 45 -14.45 10.99 -13.06
CA GLU A 45 -15.26 10.89 -14.26
C GLU A 45 -16.65 11.47 -13.99
N TYR A 46 -17.03 12.50 -14.79
CA TYR A 46 -18.26 13.26 -14.57
C TYR A 46 -19.51 12.40 -14.61
N ARG A 47 -19.62 11.49 -15.61
CA ARG A 47 -20.79 10.63 -15.77
C ARG A 47 -20.95 9.68 -14.61
N LEU A 48 -19.88 9.02 -14.18
CA LEU A 48 -19.89 8.12 -13.02
C LEU A 48 -20.25 8.86 -11.74
N SER A 49 -19.77 10.07 -11.53
CA SER A 49 -20.15 10.88 -10.37
C SER A 49 -21.67 11.20 -10.35
N LYS A 50 -22.30 11.34 -11.53
CA LYS A 50 -23.75 11.48 -11.63
C LYS A 50 -24.49 10.19 -11.35
N VAL A 51 -24.00 9.07 -11.90
CA VAL A 51 -24.55 7.73 -11.62
C VAL A 51 -24.50 7.44 -10.12
N SER A 52 -23.38 7.72 -9.46
CA SER A 52 -23.24 7.53 -8.01
C SER A 52 -24.27 8.34 -7.20
N LYS A 53 -24.54 9.60 -7.59
CA LYS A 53 -25.58 10.43 -6.96
C LYS A 53 -26.98 9.87 -7.15
N VAL A 54 -27.31 9.46 -8.39
CA VAL A 54 -28.59 8.86 -8.70
C VAL A 54 -28.78 7.55 -7.94
N ALA A 55 -27.75 6.70 -7.89
CA ALA A 55 -27.79 5.47 -7.13
C ALA A 55 -28.02 5.73 -5.62
N ALA A 56 -27.31 6.68 -5.03
CA ALA A 56 -27.52 7.05 -3.63
C ALA A 56 -28.95 7.51 -3.37
N PHE A 57 -29.51 8.35 -4.25
CA PHE A 57 -30.89 8.80 -4.18
C PHE A 57 -31.89 7.63 -4.27
N MET A 58 -31.71 6.72 -5.23
CA MET A 58 -32.61 5.56 -5.39
C MET A 58 -32.61 4.61 -4.19
N TYR A 59 -31.50 4.54 -3.46
CA TYR A 59 -31.40 3.77 -2.21
C TYR A 59 -31.85 4.54 -0.97
N GLY A 60 -32.36 5.77 -1.12
CA GLY A 60 -32.74 6.65 0.01
C GLY A 60 -31.55 7.09 0.85
N GLN A 61 -30.42 7.33 0.21
CA GLN A 61 -29.12 7.71 0.80
C GLN A 61 -28.62 9.04 0.22
N ASP A 62 -29.51 9.93 -0.13
CA ASP A 62 -29.28 11.22 -0.80
C ASP A 62 -28.43 12.21 0.02
N ASP A 63 -28.28 11.97 1.33
CA ASP A 63 -27.37 12.74 2.18
C ASP A 63 -25.86 12.40 1.96
N ILE A 64 -25.53 11.35 1.20
CA ILE A 64 -24.16 10.99 0.85
C ILE A 64 -23.51 12.09 -0.01
N ASN A 65 -22.29 12.51 0.40
CA ASN A 65 -21.59 13.59 -0.29
C ASN A 65 -20.74 13.04 -1.45
N ILE A 66 -21.23 13.13 -2.69
CA ILE A 66 -20.49 12.78 -3.90
C ILE A 66 -19.84 14.03 -4.51
N ILE A 67 -18.51 13.99 -4.67
CA ILE A 67 -17.68 15.09 -5.16
C ILE A 67 -17.13 14.71 -6.54
N TYR A 68 -17.41 15.53 -7.55
CA TYR A 68 -16.75 15.43 -8.85
C TYR A 68 -15.39 16.15 -8.75
N ALA A 69 -14.30 15.38 -8.63
CA ALA A 69 -12.95 15.91 -8.50
C ALA A 69 -11.91 14.80 -8.71
N ASP A 70 -10.65 15.19 -8.92
CA ASP A 70 -9.51 14.28 -8.83
C ASP A 70 -9.12 14.12 -7.36
N ALA A 71 -9.11 12.88 -6.86
CA ALA A 71 -8.78 12.58 -5.46
C ALA A 71 -7.32 12.89 -5.09
N LEU A 72 -6.41 12.88 -6.07
CA LEU A 72 -5.00 13.24 -5.89
C LEU A 72 -4.79 14.76 -5.83
N SER A 73 -5.76 15.56 -6.27
CA SER A 73 -5.75 17.01 -6.15
C SER A 73 -6.31 17.49 -4.81
N ARG A 74 -5.94 18.71 -4.42
CA ARG A 74 -6.49 19.36 -3.23
C ARG A 74 -7.92 19.82 -3.49
N ILE A 75 -8.87 19.29 -2.71
CA ILE A 75 -10.29 19.64 -2.81
C ILE A 75 -10.61 20.66 -1.71
N THR A 76 -10.96 21.88 -2.10
CA THR A 76 -11.23 23.02 -1.22
C THR A 76 -12.67 23.52 -1.35
N GLY A 77 -13.06 24.49 -0.51
CA GLY A 77 -14.39 25.12 -0.55
C GLY A 77 -15.46 24.36 0.26
N LYS A 78 -16.72 24.52 -0.12
CA LYS A 78 -17.87 23.97 0.62
C LYS A 78 -17.86 22.45 0.76
N LYS A 79 -17.22 21.74 -0.17
CA LYS A 79 -17.06 20.29 -0.19
C LYS A 79 -15.60 19.86 0.05
N SER A 80 -14.90 20.60 0.92
CA SER A 80 -13.49 20.32 1.20
C SER A 80 -13.29 18.92 1.78
N VAL A 81 -12.23 18.26 1.30
CA VAL A 81 -11.74 17.00 1.82
C VAL A 81 -10.53 17.30 2.71
N LYS A 82 -10.68 17.01 4.00
CA LYS A 82 -9.65 17.32 5.00
C LYS A 82 -8.79 16.09 5.24
N ASP A 83 -7.48 16.30 5.33
CA ASP A 83 -6.54 15.27 5.73
C ASP A 83 -6.73 14.90 7.21
N ASN A 84 -6.28 13.72 7.61
CA ASN A 84 -6.38 13.17 8.97
C ASN A 84 -7.80 13.21 9.57
N SER A 85 -8.83 12.96 8.75
CA SER A 85 -10.20 13.18 9.21
C SER A 85 -11.18 12.03 8.95
N TYR A 86 -10.78 11.01 8.25
CA TYR A 86 -11.63 9.86 7.93
C TYR A 86 -11.27 8.66 8.79
N SER A 87 -12.29 8.01 9.35
CA SER A 87 -12.13 6.80 10.18
C SER A 87 -12.13 5.52 9.34
N ILE A 88 -12.78 5.55 8.18
CA ILE A 88 -12.93 4.40 7.29
C ILE A 88 -12.69 4.84 5.86
N LEU A 89 -11.84 4.11 5.15
CA LEU A 89 -11.59 4.26 3.71
C LEU A 89 -11.79 2.91 3.03
N VAL A 90 -12.69 2.84 2.04
CA VAL A 90 -12.91 1.65 1.22
C VAL A 90 -12.86 2.08 -0.23
N SER A 91 -11.98 1.50 -1.03
CA SER A 91 -11.86 1.92 -2.42
C SER A 91 -11.22 0.87 -3.32
N ASN A 92 -11.58 0.94 -4.61
CA ASN A 92 -10.90 0.27 -5.71
C ASN A 92 -10.37 1.36 -6.66
N PRO A 93 -9.18 1.92 -6.39
CA PRO A 93 -8.60 3.00 -7.19
C PRO A 93 -8.20 2.51 -8.59
N PRO A 94 -7.98 3.42 -9.55
CA PRO A 94 -7.50 3.04 -10.87
C PRO A 94 -6.08 2.46 -10.83
N TYR A 95 -5.75 1.55 -11.78
CA TYR A 95 -4.45 0.91 -11.92
C TYR A 95 -3.76 1.29 -13.22
N SER A 96 -2.44 1.40 -13.18
CA SER A 96 -1.58 1.51 -14.37
C SER A 96 -1.96 2.64 -15.34
N VAL A 97 -2.34 3.81 -14.84
CA VAL A 97 -2.72 4.97 -15.67
C VAL A 97 -1.48 5.83 -15.96
N LYS A 98 -1.11 5.93 -17.23
CA LYS A 98 -0.01 6.81 -17.67
C LYS A 98 -0.41 8.29 -17.63
N GLY A 99 0.58 9.17 -17.40
CA GLY A 99 0.41 10.62 -17.48
C GLY A 99 -0.50 11.23 -16.40
N PHE A 100 -0.88 10.46 -15.37
CA PHE A 100 -1.75 10.99 -14.30
C PHE A 100 -1.11 12.16 -13.55
N LEU A 101 0.21 12.18 -13.41
CA LEU A 101 0.93 13.28 -12.78
C LEU A 101 0.85 14.59 -13.57
N GLU A 102 0.69 14.51 -14.90
CA GLU A 102 0.53 15.70 -15.74
C GLU A 102 -0.79 16.45 -15.47
N THR A 103 -1.80 15.74 -14.94
CA THR A 103 -3.09 16.34 -14.58
C THR A 103 -3.05 17.09 -13.24
N LEU A 104 -1.99 16.91 -12.45
CA LEU A 104 -1.81 17.57 -11.16
C LEU A 104 -1.00 18.85 -11.30
N ASN A 105 -1.40 19.90 -10.61
CA ASN A 105 -0.60 21.13 -10.51
C ASN A 105 0.63 20.93 -9.61
N ALA A 106 1.57 21.87 -9.65
CA ALA A 106 2.82 21.78 -8.90
C ALA A 106 2.62 21.70 -7.38
N ALA A 107 1.59 22.37 -6.84
CA ALA A 107 1.31 22.35 -5.40
C ALA A 107 0.75 20.97 -4.97
N ASP A 108 -0.09 20.35 -5.79
CA ASP A 108 -0.62 19.03 -5.54
C ASP A 108 0.48 17.96 -5.64
N LYS A 109 1.37 18.03 -6.64
CA LYS A 109 2.53 17.13 -6.77
C LYS A 109 3.41 17.15 -5.52
N LYS A 110 3.69 18.32 -4.96
CA LYS A 110 4.52 18.47 -3.74
C LYS A 110 3.91 17.81 -2.48
N ARG A 111 2.63 17.48 -2.50
CA ARG A 111 1.97 16.78 -1.37
C ARG A 111 2.30 15.29 -1.31
N PHE A 112 2.83 14.74 -2.39
CA PHE A 112 3.18 13.33 -2.50
C PHE A 112 4.70 13.17 -2.44
N ARG A 113 5.20 12.48 -1.42
CA ARG A 113 6.61 12.10 -1.29
C ARG A 113 7.06 11.25 -2.48
N LEU A 114 6.15 10.42 -3.00
CA LEU A 114 6.45 9.56 -4.14
C LEU A 114 6.86 10.34 -5.40
N THR A 115 6.48 11.60 -5.54
CA THR A 115 6.92 12.44 -6.69
C THR A 115 8.42 12.63 -6.76
N GLU A 116 9.13 12.59 -5.62
CA GLU A 116 10.59 12.73 -5.56
C GLU A 116 11.34 11.55 -6.22
N PHE A 117 10.65 10.41 -6.35
CA PHE A 117 11.21 9.18 -6.94
C PHE A 117 10.76 8.94 -8.39
N VAL A 118 10.02 9.87 -8.98
CA VAL A 118 9.55 9.77 -10.36
C VAL A 118 10.58 10.37 -11.31
N ASN A 119 11.19 9.54 -12.15
CA ASN A 119 12.15 9.99 -13.15
C ASN A 119 11.49 10.56 -14.42
N ASP A 120 10.31 10.06 -14.80
CA ASP A 120 9.57 10.46 -15.99
C ASP A 120 8.07 10.49 -15.67
N THR A 121 7.49 11.68 -15.58
CA THR A 121 6.09 11.88 -15.20
C THR A 121 5.11 11.37 -16.24
N VAL A 122 5.50 11.36 -17.52
CA VAL A 122 4.66 10.91 -18.64
C VAL A 122 4.59 9.38 -18.69
N LYS A 123 5.74 8.73 -18.48
CA LYS A 123 5.84 7.25 -18.54
C LYS A 123 5.42 6.56 -17.26
N ASN A 124 5.43 7.27 -16.13
CA ASN A 124 4.99 6.71 -14.87
C ASN A 124 3.52 6.32 -14.94
N ASN A 125 3.23 5.07 -14.65
CA ASN A 125 1.88 4.52 -14.65
C ASN A 125 1.44 3.94 -13.30
N ALA A 126 2.27 4.05 -12.26
CA ALA A 126 2.01 3.46 -10.94
C ALA A 126 1.06 4.35 -10.09
N ILE A 127 -0.07 4.75 -10.66
CA ILE A 127 -1.04 5.64 -10.01
C ILE A 127 -1.56 5.06 -8.69
N GLU A 128 -1.74 3.75 -8.60
CA GLU A 128 -2.20 3.04 -7.41
C GLU A 128 -1.30 3.28 -6.19
N THR A 129 0.00 3.51 -6.40
CA THR A 129 0.93 3.83 -5.30
C THR A 129 0.63 5.20 -4.69
N PHE A 130 0.24 6.17 -5.50
CA PHE A 130 -0.17 7.51 -5.05
C PHE A 130 -1.50 7.47 -4.30
N PHE A 131 -2.41 6.58 -4.67
CA PHE A 131 -3.64 6.36 -3.92
C PHE A 131 -3.37 5.80 -2.53
N ILE A 132 -2.35 4.95 -2.35
CA ILE A 132 -1.92 4.51 -1.01
C ILE A 132 -1.39 5.67 -0.17
N GLU A 133 -0.52 6.51 -0.74
CA GLU A 133 -0.04 7.71 -0.04
C GLU A 133 -1.20 8.67 0.28
N ARG A 134 -2.19 8.78 -0.63
CA ARG A 134 -3.40 9.57 -0.38
C ARG A 134 -4.24 8.99 0.76
N ALA A 135 -4.36 7.68 0.88
CA ALA A 135 -5.02 7.03 2.02
C ALA A 135 -4.33 7.38 3.35
N ALA A 136 -2.99 7.37 3.37
CA ALA A 136 -2.20 7.79 4.52
C ALA A 136 -2.48 9.24 4.95
N GLN A 137 -2.67 10.14 3.98
CA GLN A 137 -3.02 11.54 4.24
C GLN A 137 -4.44 11.71 4.78
N LEU A 138 -5.41 10.97 4.25
CA LEU A 138 -6.84 11.16 4.54
C LEU A 138 -7.29 10.55 5.86
N LEU A 139 -6.77 9.36 6.20
CA LEU A 139 -7.16 8.65 7.40
C LEU A 139 -6.68 9.37 8.67
N CYS A 140 -7.53 9.41 9.69
CA CYS A 140 -7.11 9.77 11.03
C CYS A 140 -6.31 8.61 11.66
N ASP A 141 -5.66 8.87 12.78
CA ASP A 141 -4.99 7.84 13.56
C ASP A 141 -6.00 6.74 13.95
N GLU A 142 -5.58 5.48 13.93
CA GLU A 142 -6.40 4.28 14.12
C GLU A 142 -7.48 4.08 13.04
N GLY A 143 -7.55 4.95 12.04
CA GLY A 143 -8.47 4.79 10.90
C GLY A 143 -8.11 3.56 10.07
N ILE A 144 -9.13 2.89 9.54
CA ILE A 144 -9.01 1.65 8.77
C ILE A 144 -9.21 1.89 7.28
N ALA A 145 -8.43 1.19 6.46
CA ALA A 145 -8.61 1.13 5.02
C ALA A 145 -8.81 -0.30 4.53
N ALA A 146 -9.67 -0.45 3.51
CA ALA A 146 -9.74 -1.64 2.67
C ALA A 146 -9.53 -1.20 1.22
N LEU A 147 -8.38 -1.54 0.64
CA LEU A 147 -7.95 -1.11 -0.68
C LEU A 147 -7.78 -2.30 -1.61
N ILE A 148 -8.53 -2.31 -2.71
CA ILE A 148 -8.34 -3.30 -3.77
C ILE A 148 -7.25 -2.77 -4.69
N LEU A 149 -6.18 -3.55 -4.89
CA LEU A 149 -4.96 -3.15 -5.59
C LEU A 149 -4.44 -4.30 -6.46
N PRO A 150 -3.67 -4.03 -7.51
CA PRO A 150 -3.00 -5.11 -8.23
C PRO A 150 -1.97 -5.79 -7.32
N SER A 151 -1.83 -7.12 -7.43
CA SER A 151 -0.89 -7.91 -6.60
C SER A 151 0.56 -7.47 -6.74
N SER A 152 0.90 -6.81 -7.85
CA SER A 152 2.20 -6.16 -8.10
C SER A 152 2.60 -5.15 -7.01
N ILE A 153 1.64 -4.62 -6.23
CA ILE A 153 1.95 -3.75 -5.08
C ILE A 153 2.84 -4.44 -4.06
N LEU A 154 2.73 -5.75 -3.92
CA LEU A 154 3.48 -6.55 -2.95
C LEU A 154 4.87 -6.96 -3.45
N SER A 155 5.10 -7.04 -4.78
CA SER A 155 6.29 -7.69 -5.35
C SER A 155 7.13 -6.82 -6.27
N ASN A 156 6.54 -5.86 -7.01
CA ASN A 156 7.27 -5.10 -8.00
C ASN A 156 8.36 -4.19 -7.39
N GLY A 157 9.40 -3.93 -8.18
CA GLY A 157 10.50 -3.01 -7.87
C GLY A 157 10.16 -1.53 -8.10
N GLY A 158 11.19 -0.66 -8.04
CA GLY A 158 11.06 0.77 -8.34
C GLY A 158 10.10 1.52 -7.40
N MET A 159 9.12 2.22 -7.96
CA MET A 159 8.14 3.01 -7.22
C MET A 159 7.37 2.19 -6.17
N TYR A 160 7.12 0.91 -6.46
CA TYR A 160 6.41 0.01 -5.54
C TYR A 160 7.18 -0.27 -4.25
N ILE A 161 8.52 -0.26 -4.28
CA ILE A 161 9.34 -0.36 -3.07
C ILE A 161 9.06 0.84 -2.16
N LYS A 162 9.07 2.06 -2.72
CA LYS A 162 8.79 3.28 -1.96
C LYS A 162 7.36 3.30 -1.41
N CYS A 163 6.43 2.78 -2.16
CA CYS A 163 5.06 2.61 -1.70
C CYS A 163 4.96 1.64 -0.51
N ARG A 164 5.66 0.49 -0.56
CA ARG A 164 5.71 -0.46 0.57
C ARG A 164 6.37 0.15 1.81
N GLU A 165 7.40 0.99 1.65
CA GLU A 165 7.97 1.77 2.75
C GLU A 165 6.89 2.63 3.42
N ILE A 166 6.06 3.33 2.63
CA ILE A 166 4.93 4.14 3.15
C ILE A 166 3.93 3.25 3.89
N ILE A 167 3.53 2.11 3.28
CA ILE A 167 2.59 1.18 3.92
C ILE A 167 3.12 0.75 5.28
N LEU A 168 4.33 0.22 5.34
CA LEU A 168 4.90 -0.35 6.55
C LEU A 168 5.15 0.68 7.65
N CYS A 169 5.42 1.93 7.29
CA CYS A 169 5.61 2.99 8.29
C CYS A 169 4.34 3.60 8.80
N THR A 170 3.38 3.78 7.90
CA THR A 170 2.15 4.49 8.24
C THR A 170 1.08 3.57 8.78
N PHE A 171 1.09 2.29 8.37
CA PHE A 171 0.01 1.36 8.67
C PHE A 171 0.50 0.08 9.34
N ASP A 172 -0.38 -0.49 10.15
CA ASP A 172 -0.38 -1.91 10.48
C ASP A 172 -1.17 -2.65 9.40
N ILE A 173 -0.60 -3.71 8.85
CA ILE A 173 -1.31 -4.59 7.92
C ILE A 173 -2.14 -5.56 8.75
N ILE A 174 -3.48 -5.42 8.69
CA ILE A 174 -4.41 -6.28 9.44
C ILE A 174 -4.56 -7.62 8.72
N ALA A 175 -4.75 -7.56 7.39
CA ALA A 175 -4.94 -8.73 6.55
C ALA A 175 -4.64 -8.41 5.09
N ILE A 176 -4.35 -9.44 4.31
CA ILE A 176 -4.25 -9.40 2.86
C ILE A 176 -5.16 -10.50 2.32
N ALA A 177 -6.15 -10.13 1.50
CA ALA A 177 -6.99 -11.09 0.80
C ALA A 177 -6.59 -11.09 -0.68
N GLU A 178 -6.24 -12.25 -1.22
CA GLU A 178 -5.89 -12.42 -2.62
C GLU A 178 -7.11 -12.85 -3.45
N PHE A 179 -7.22 -12.27 -4.64
CA PHE A 179 -8.23 -12.65 -5.63
C PHE A 179 -7.53 -13.16 -6.89
N GLY A 180 -7.99 -14.30 -7.38
CA GLY A 180 -7.46 -14.91 -8.60
C GLY A 180 -7.70 -14.06 -9.85
N SER A 181 -7.04 -14.45 -10.95
CA SER A 181 -7.26 -13.88 -12.27
C SER A 181 -8.73 -14.03 -12.68
N GLY A 182 -9.29 -12.99 -13.33
CA GLY A 182 -10.68 -13.00 -13.79
C GLY A 182 -11.72 -12.49 -12.78
N THR A 183 -11.34 -12.14 -11.55
CA THR A 183 -12.25 -11.55 -10.56
C THR A 183 -12.81 -10.20 -11.03
N PHE A 184 -12.02 -9.43 -11.78
CA PHE A 184 -12.41 -8.13 -12.32
C PHE A 184 -12.57 -8.18 -13.86
N GLY A 185 -13.44 -9.07 -14.34
CA GLY A 185 -13.79 -9.17 -15.75
C GLY A 185 -12.67 -9.76 -16.62
N GLN A 186 -12.47 -9.21 -17.82
CA GLN A 186 -11.51 -9.73 -18.80
C GLN A 186 -10.05 -9.36 -18.52
N THR A 187 -9.75 -8.67 -17.42
CA THR A 187 -8.38 -8.30 -17.07
C THR A 187 -7.71 -9.47 -16.37
N GLY A 188 -6.63 -10.00 -16.95
CA GLY A 188 -5.78 -11.03 -16.33
C GLY A 188 -4.97 -10.54 -15.13
N THR A 189 -5.34 -9.41 -14.52
CA THR A 189 -4.65 -8.82 -13.38
C THR A 189 -5.09 -9.48 -12.09
N ASN A 190 -4.17 -10.15 -11.41
CA ASN A 190 -4.40 -10.60 -10.04
C ASN A 190 -4.47 -9.39 -9.11
N THR A 191 -5.43 -9.40 -8.22
CA THR A 191 -5.64 -8.32 -7.26
C THR A 191 -5.57 -8.82 -5.83
N VAL A 192 -5.27 -7.90 -4.93
CA VAL A 192 -5.29 -8.12 -3.49
C VAL A 192 -6.13 -7.03 -2.82
N THR A 193 -6.80 -7.35 -1.74
CA THR A 193 -7.35 -6.34 -0.85
C THR A 193 -6.43 -6.21 0.36
N LEU A 194 -5.87 -5.01 0.54
CA LEU A 194 -5.11 -4.68 1.73
C LEU A 194 -6.04 -4.11 2.78
N PHE A 195 -6.10 -4.76 3.95
CA PHE A 195 -6.76 -4.24 5.13
C PHE A 195 -5.70 -3.61 6.03
N LEU A 196 -5.78 -2.30 6.21
CA LEU A 196 -4.75 -1.48 6.85
C LEU A 196 -5.36 -0.69 8.02
N ARG A 197 -4.59 -0.48 9.09
CA ARG A 197 -4.93 0.44 10.17
C ARG A 197 -3.82 1.48 10.30
N LYS A 198 -4.18 2.77 10.27
CA LYS A 198 -3.20 3.84 10.42
C LYS A 198 -2.64 3.88 11.84
N LYS A 199 -1.33 3.89 11.96
CA LYS A 199 -0.62 3.98 13.25
C LYS A 199 -0.82 5.34 13.89
N LYS A 200 -0.83 5.41 15.22
CA LYS A 200 -0.84 6.67 15.98
C LYS A 200 0.48 7.42 15.89
N THR A 201 1.58 6.66 15.91
CA THR A 201 2.93 7.20 15.84
C THR A 201 3.57 6.78 14.53
N HIS A 202 4.14 7.74 13.81
CA HIS A 202 4.83 7.47 12.55
C HIS A 202 6.33 7.61 12.82
N PRO A 203 7.07 6.50 12.90
CA PRO A 203 8.53 6.58 13.05
C PRO A 203 9.14 7.24 11.81
N VAL A 204 10.27 7.93 12.02
CA VAL A 204 11.10 8.39 10.89
C VAL A 204 11.54 7.15 10.12
N LEU A 205 11.14 7.08 8.85
CA LEU A 205 11.21 5.90 7.98
C LEU A 205 12.58 5.24 7.97
N ASP A 206 13.59 6.04 7.61
CA ASP A 206 14.92 5.51 7.30
C ASP A 206 15.63 4.98 8.55
N ASP A 207 15.45 5.64 9.68
CA ASP A 207 16.10 5.24 10.93
C ASP A 207 15.38 4.08 11.62
N HIS A 208 14.06 4.04 11.55
CA HIS A 208 13.29 2.98 12.18
C HIS A 208 13.61 1.61 11.58
N TYR A 209 13.57 1.47 10.24
CA TYR A 209 13.86 0.17 9.62
C TYR A 209 15.32 -0.21 9.67
N LYS A 210 16.25 0.74 9.50
CA LYS A 210 17.67 0.47 9.66
C LYS A 210 17.98 -0.03 11.06
N ASN A 211 17.46 0.65 12.08
CA ASN A 211 17.66 0.27 13.47
C ASN A 211 17.02 -1.07 13.79
N ARG A 212 15.83 -1.33 13.27
CA ARG A 212 15.10 -2.60 13.45
C ARG A 212 15.85 -3.77 12.84
N ILE A 213 16.23 -3.66 11.55
CA ILE A 213 17.01 -4.69 10.86
C ILE A 213 18.37 -4.87 11.54
N HIS A 214 19.04 -3.78 11.90
CA HIS A 214 20.32 -3.84 12.62
C HIS A 214 20.18 -4.59 13.94
N SER A 215 19.15 -4.29 14.74
CA SER A 215 18.88 -4.99 15.99
C SER A 215 18.61 -6.48 15.81
N TRP A 216 17.86 -6.85 14.76
CA TRP A 216 17.60 -8.26 14.47
C TRP A 216 18.86 -9.04 14.12
N PHE A 217 19.77 -8.44 13.35
CA PHE A 217 20.96 -9.15 12.86
C PHE A 217 22.19 -9.03 13.77
N HIS A 218 22.30 -8.00 14.58
CA HIS A 218 23.49 -7.74 15.41
C HIS A 218 23.26 -7.91 16.90
N ASN A 219 22.07 -8.33 17.33
CA ASN A 219 21.68 -8.43 18.75
C ASN A 219 21.94 -7.12 19.54
N ASP A 220 21.87 -5.98 18.86
CA ASP A 220 22.11 -4.68 19.44
C ASP A 220 20.87 -4.24 20.22
N THR A 221 20.92 -4.33 21.53
CA THR A 221 19.86 -3.86 22.42
C THR A 221 19.97 -2.35 22.61
N ARG A 222 19.58 -1.59 21.60
CA ARG A 222 19.35 -0.15 21.77
C ARG A 222 18.18 0.04 22.72
N LYS A 223 18.42 0.70 23.86
CA LYS A 223 17.44 0.91 24.92
C LYS A 223 16.29 1.87 24.54
N ASP A 224 16.45 2.60 23.44
CA ASP A 224 15.51 3.60 22.95
C ASP A 224 14.41 3.05 22.05
N ILE A 225 14.53 1.80 21.58
CA ILE A 225 13.55 1.18 20.67
C ILE A 225 13.27 -0.24 21.16
N VAL A 226 12.07 -0.43 21.70
CA VAL A 226 11.56 -1.78 22.02
C VAL A 226 10.97 -2.38 20.75
N PHE A 227 11.68 -3.35 20.16
CA PHE A 227 11.14 -4.14 19.05
C PHE A 227 10.38 -5.34 19.63
N GLU A 228 9.08 -5.20 19.74
CA GLU A 228 8.20 -6.29 20.20
C GLU A 228 8.04 -7.41 19.17
N ASP A 229 8.59 -7.24 17.97
CA ASP A 229 8.37 -8.13 16.83
C ASP A 229 9.57 -9.00 16.44
N TYR A 230 10.58 -9.13 17.32
CA TYR A 230 11.69 -10.07 17.08
C TYR A 230 11.19 -11.52 16.89
N HIS A 231 10.11 -11.88 17.58
CA HIS A 231 9.47 -13.18 17.41
C HIS A 231 8.96 -13.42 15.98
N LEU A 232 8.64 -12.37 15.22
CA LEU A 232 8.23 -12.50 13.81
C LEU A 232 9.40 -12.96 12.94
N PHE A 233 10.61 -12.47 13.22
CA PHE A 233 11.82 -12.94 12.53
C PHE A 233 12.10 -14.41 12.83
N GLU A 234 12.01 -14.84 14.09
CA GLU A 234 12.17 -16.24 14.47
C GLU A 234 11.09 -17.13 13.84
N SER A 235 9.83 -16.68 13.86
CA SER A 235 8.72 -17.38 13.21
C SER A 235 8.92 -17.53 11.71
N TYR A 236 9.41 -16.47 11.05
CA TYR A 236 9.75 -16.52 9.63
C TYR A 236 10.88 -17.53 9.36
N CYS A 237 11.96 -17.50 10.13
CA CYS A 237 13.05 -18.44 10.00
C CYS A 237 12.58 -19.89 10.19
N THR A 238 11.70 -20.13 11.17
CA THR A 238 11.08 -21.44 11.39
C THR A 238 10.23 -21.87 10.20
N HIS A 239 9.43 -20.96 9.63
CA HIS A 239 8.58 -21.21 8.46
C HIS A 239 9.39 -21.64 7.24
N ILE A 240 10.52 -20.99 6.97
CA ILE A 240 11.40 -21.33 5.83
C ILE A 240 12.40 -22.46 6.16
N GLY A 241 12.37 -23.01 7.36
CA GLY A 241 13.25 -24.11 7.80
C GLY A 241 14.73 -23.70 7.93
N VAL A 242 15.02 -22.41 8.23
CA VAL A 242 16.37 -21.87 8.38
C VAL A 242 16.60 -21.43 9.83
N LYS A 243 17.76 -21.72 10.39
CA LYS A 243 18.10 -21.22 11.74
C LYS A 243 18.31 -19.71 11.72
N PRO A 244 17.80 -18.95 12.71
CA PRO A 244 17.98 -17.50 12.78
C PRO A 244 19.42 -17.03 12.68
N GLU A 245 20.35 -17.75 13.31
CA GLU A 245 21.79 -17.44 13.30
C GLU A 245 22.40 -17.59 11.89
N ASP A 246 22.00 -18.65 11.18
CA ASP A 246 22.47 -18.90 9.82
C ASP A 246 21.88 -17.86 8.86
N TYR A 247 20.61 -17.49 9.03
CA TYR A 247 19.98 -16.42 8.26
C TYR A 247 20.69 -15.07 8.49
N LYS A 248 21.01 -14.75 9.74
CA LYS A 248 21.81 -13.56 10.10
C LYS A 248 23.20 -13.59 9.43
N ALA A 249 23.88 -14.74 9.43
CA ALA A 249 25.19 -14.88 8.81
C ALA A 249 25.20 -14.55 7.31
N LEU A 250 24.09 -14.80 6.59
CA LEU A 250 23.96 -14.43 5.18
C LEU A 250 23.96 -12.90 4.98
N PHE A 251 23.35 -12.14 5.89
CA PHE A 251 23.24 -10.68 5.77
C PHE A 251 24.47 -9.94 6.33
N THR A 252 25.13 -10.53 7.31
CA THR A 252 26.32 -9.92 7.92
C THR A 252 27.61 -10.30 7.23
N TYR A 253 27.55 -11.18 6.22
CA TYR A 253 28.71 -11.72 5.49
C TYR A 253 29.79 -12.26 6.42
N THR A 254 29.39 -12.81 7.59
CA THR A 254 30.29 -13.50 8.48
C THR A 254 30.79 -14.80 7.86
N ALA A 255 31.91 -15.31 8.36
CA ALA A 255 32.58 -16.47 7.78
C ALA A 255 31.62 -17.59 7.38
N ASP A 256 31.83 -18.20 6.23
CA ASP A 256 31.11 -19.36 5.72
C ASP A 256 29.66 -19.18 5.21
N TRP A 257 29.21 -17.96 4.87
CA TRP A 257 27.89 -17.75 4.28
C TRP A 257 27.63 -18.66 3.05
N LYS A 258 28.66 -19.03 2.28
CA LYS A 258 28.54 -19.97 1.16
C LYS A 258 28.20 -21.37 1.61
N LYS A 259 28.76 -21.80 2.73
CA LYS A 259 28.44 -23.09 3.35
C LYS A 259 27.01 -23.10 3.87
N VAL A 260 26.57 -22.00 4.48
CA VAL A 260 25.19 -21.82 4.92
C VAL A 260 24.21 -21.94 3.73
N LEU A 261 24.47 -21.23 2.62
CA LEU A 261 23.65 -21.35 1.40
C LEU A 261 23.55 -22.79 0.89
N GLY A 262 24.66 -23.56 0.96
CA GLY A 262 24.70 -24.95 0.52
C GLY A 262 24.02 -25.93 1.48
N SER A 263 23.71 -25.55 2.72
CA SER A 263 23.13 -26.44 3.73
C SER A 263 21.60 -26.47 3.73
N TYR A 264 20.94 -25.45 3.16
CA TYR A 264 19.49 -25.34 3.15
C TYR A 264 18.90 -25.48 1.75
N GLU A 265 17.87 -26.33 1.62
CA GLU A 265 17.25 -26.63 0.33
C GLU A 265 16.62 -25.40 -0.32
N ILE A 266 15.95 -24.56 0.45
CA ILE A 266 15.35 -23.30 -0.03
C ILE A 266 16.38 -22.38 -0.74
N PHE A 267 17.61 -22.31 -0.24
CA PHE A 267 18.65 -21.51 -0.88
C PHE A 267 19.26 -22.20 -2.12
N LYS A 268 19.30 -23.53 -2.14
CA LYS A 268 19.74 -24.29 -3.32
C LYS A 268 18.76 -24.09 -4.47
N GLU A 269 17.46 -24.18 -4.23
CA GLU A 269 16.43 -23.92 -5.23
C GLU A 269 16.56 -22.51 -5.80
N TYR A 270 16.67 -21.50 -4.94
CA TYR A 270 16.85 -20.11 -5.35
C TYR A 270 18.11 -19.91 -6.21
N ILE A 271 19.25 -20.49 -5.82
CA ILE A 271 20.50 -20.43 -6.59
C ILE A 271 20.33 -21.11 -7.94
N THR A 272 19.61 -22.22 -8.00
CA THR A 272 19.36 -22.98 -9.25
C THR A 272 18.50 -22.15 -10.19
N GLU A 273 17.41 -21.58 -9.72
CA GLU A 273 16.55 -20.69 -10.50
C GLU A 273 17.31 -19.47 -11.01
N PHE A 274 18.05 -18.80 -10.12
CA PHE A 274 18.87 -17.65 -10.49
C PHE A 274 19.93 -18.00 -11.53
N SER A 275 20.58 -19.16 -11.42
CA SER A 275 21.57 -19.64 -12.38
C SER A 275 20.98 -19.95 -13.75
N ASN A 276 19.70 -20.29 -13.81
CA ASN A 276 18.96 -20.57 -15.03
C ASN A 276 18.40 -19.32 -15.71
N ASP A 277 18.27 -18.22 -14.98
CA ASP A 277 17.77 -16.96 -15.53
C ASP A 277 18.75 -16.40 -16.58
N THR A 278 18.20 -16.05 -17.75
CA THR A 278 18.96 -15.48 -18.88
C THR A 278 19.62 -14.15 -18.51
N LYS A 279 18.98 -13.35 -17.65
CA LYS A 279 19.53 -12.09 -17.14
C LYS A 279 20.70 -12.33 -16.18
N ALA A 280 20.59 -13.33 -15.30
CA ALA A 280 21.66 -13.72 -14.39
C ALA A 280 22.89 -14.23 -15.17
N LYS A 281 22.68 -15.03 -16.22
CA LYS A 281 23.76 -15.47 -17.12
C LYS A 281 24.44 -14.31 -17.86
N ALA A 282 23.69 -13.31 -18.28
CA ALA A 282 24.22 -12.11 -18.91
C ALA A 282 25.03 -11.25 -17.93
N ILE A 283 24.62 -11.18 -16.67
CA ILE A 283 25.33 -10.47 -15.59
C ILE A 283 26.61 -11.22 -15.20
N GLN A 284 26.59 -12.53 -15.09
CA GLN A 284 27.77 -13.35 -14.82
C GLN A 284 28.85 -13.24 -15.94
N LYS A 285 28.43 -13.07 -17.20
CA LYS A 285 29.36 -12.86 -18.34
C LYS A 285 30.01 -11.47 -18.33
N LYS A 286 29.36 -10.45 -17.80
CA LYS A 286 29.99 -9.14 -17.55
C LYS A 286 30.74 -9.26 -16.24
N LYS A 287 32.08 -9.40 -16.26
CA LYS A 287 32.95 -9.33 -15.07
C LYS A 287 32.44 -8.22 -14.16
N ILE A 288 31.87 -8.61 -13.03
CA ILE A 288 31.02 -7.77 -12.18
C ILE A 288 31.89 -6.71 -11.55
N SER A 289 31.83 -5.52 -12.08
CA SER A 289 32.28 -4.29 -11.42
C SER A 289 31.33 -3.99 -10.26
N GLY A 290 31.77 -3.26 -9.22
CA GLY A 290 31.01 -2.95 -7.99
C GLY A 290 29.58 -2.39 -8.13
N LYS A 291 29.07 -2.28 -9.36
CA LYS A 291 27.70 -1.89 -9.68
C LYS A 291 26.68 -3.00 -9.36
N TYR A 292 27.10 -4.26 -9.46
CA TYR A 292 26.24 -5.42 -9.17
C TYR A 292 25.97 -5.58 -7.66
N THR A 293 26.96 -5.30 -6.85
CA THR A 293 26.80 -5.33 -5.38
C THR A 293 25.75 -4.33 -4.92
N LYS A 294 25.66 -3.16 -5.58
CA LYS A 294 24.62 -2.17 -5.30
C LYS A 294 23.22 -2.61 -5.76
N GLU A 295 23.10 -3.31 -6.89
CA GLU A 295 21.81 -3.82 -7.37
C GLU A 295 21.31 -5.02 -6.56
N MET A 296 22.20 -5.89 -6.06
CA MET A 296 21.81 -6.96 -5.10
C MET A 296 21.40 -6.41 -3.73
N GLN A 297 22.01 -5.33 -3.27
CA GLN A 297 21.66 -4.69 -2.01
C GLN A 297 20.35 -3.88 -2.10
N SER A 298 19.87 -3.58 -3.31
CA SER A 298 18.62 -2.84 -3.55
C SER A 298 17.39 -3.73 -3.82
N ARG A 299 17.59 -5.05 -3.91
CA ARG A 299 16.53 -6.05 -4.03
C ARG A 299 16.29 -6.76 -2.70
#